data_e06ddc38d633d0e8c052adef7ffd10c4
#
_entry.id   e06ddc38d633d0e8c052adef7ffd10c4
#
_cell.length_a   1.000
_cell.length_b   1.000
_cell.length_c   1.000
_cell.angle_alpha   90.00
_cell.angle_beta   90.00
_cell.angle_gamma   90.00
#
_symmetry.space_group_name_H-M   'P 1'
#
loop_
_entity.id
_entity.type
_entity.pdbx_description
1 polymer ?
#
loop_
_entity_poly.entity_id
_entity_poly.type
_entity_poly.pdbx_seq_one_letter_code
_entity_poly.pdbx_strand_id
1 'polypeptide(L)'
;MNRFTLELSENQKYVTFPFYRGGVAITGENLPSSGVKMPSSGMQMSPTGVQVPPSGAPLCGMTVKAAGTMRFRWNEENPQRAQCLSQIAGHVAGGQGQLMPVPLELIHSKTVYDLREGNETQGLQGDGMITRNSALMPVVTVADCMPLYLYDSVTGVFGVVHSGWKGTGIVGQALELARSSYGARPEDFCIVIGPHIRNCCYIVDEERAKYFSDNFGSDCVSPLEEGGKCYAGGRGLSVSWNNGNGKLYRLSLEKANLNVLARAGVREENIAVCTDCTCCNELLGSNRRETADFLLKNPNATKDELGKCFTVQGAFVCYRDNSAPPSQ
;
A
#
# COMPACT_ATOMS: atom_id res chain seq x y z
N MET A 1 -17.71 2.78 -4.96
CA MET A 1 -16.24 2.65 -5.08
C MET A 1 -15.69 3.75 -5.97
N ASN A 2 -14.71 4.51 -5.49
CA ASN A 2 -14.05 5.58 -6.23
C ASN A 2 -12.85 5.04 -7.02
N ARG A 3 -12.54 5.68 -8.16
CA ARG A 3 -11.34 5.38 -8.95
C ARG A 3 -10.58 6.68 -9.20
N PHE A 4 -9.25 6.61 -9.08
CA PHE A 4 -8.37 7.76 -9.33
C PHE A 4 -7.08 7.34 -10.01
N THR A 5 -6.43 8.28 -10.69
CA THR A 5 -5.08 8.16 -11.26
C THR A 5 -4.15 9.11 -10.52
N LEU A 6 -2.87 8.79 -10.52
CA LEU A 6 -1.85 9.66 -9.96
C LEU A 6 -1.43 10.71 -10.99
N GLU A 7 -1.33 11.95 -10.55
CA GLU A 7 -0.66 13.00 -11.30
C GLU A 7 0.82 13.00 -10.88
N LEU A 8 1.69 12.49 -11.73
CA LEU A 8 3.11 12.32 -11.46
C LEU A 8 3.95 13.19 -12.39
N SER A 9 5.08 13.70 -11.86
CA SER A 9 6.12 14.38 -12.61
C SER A 9 7.47 13.69 -12.44
N GLU A 10 8.41 13.88 -13.39
CA GLU A 10 9.71 13.20 -13.41
C GLU A 10 10.57 13.45 -12.17
N ASN A 11 10.49 14.64 -11.58
CA ASN A 11 11.29 15.03 -10.42
C ASN A 11 10.58 14.80 -9.09
N GLN A 12 9.33 14.37 -9.10
CA GLN A 12 8.55 14.12 -7.90
C GLN A 12 9.09 12.88 -7.18
N LYS A 13 9.33 12.98 -5.87
CA LYS A 13 9.85 11.87 -5.08
C LYS A 13 8.77 11.02 -4.43
N TYR A 14 7.63 11.60 -4.15
CA TYR A 14 6.48 10.88 -3.58
C TYR A 14 5.17 11.57 -3.97
N VAL A 15 4.07 10.85 -3.79
CA VAL A 15 2.71 11.32 -3.99
C VAL A 15 1.87 10.98 -2.78
N THR A 16 0.88 11.83 -2.47
CA THR A 16 -0.10 11.59 -1.41
C THR A 16 -1.51 11.64 -1.98
N PHE A 17 -2.41 10.89 -1.36
CA PHE A 17 -3.82 10.82 -1.76
C PHE A 17 -4.71 10.58 -0.54
N PRO A 18 -5.97 11.08 -0.55
CA PRO A 18 -6.86 10.99 0.60
C PRO A 18 -7.52 9.62 0.74
N PHE A 19 -8.05 9.35 1.92
CA PHE A 19 -9.10 8.34 2.10
C PHE A 19 -10.45 8.88 1.61
N TYR A 20 -11.42 7.97 1.40
CA TYR A 20 -12.76 8.30 0.93
C TYR A 20 -13.81 7.64 1.84
N ARG A 21 -14.88 8.37 2.16
CA ARG A 21 -16.03 7.85 2.89
C ARG A 21 -17.32 8.27 2.18
N GLY A 22 -18.21 7.32 1.94
CA GLY A 22 -19.45 7.58 1.22
C GLY A 22 -19.22 8.21 -0.16
N GLY A 23 -18.10 7.89 -0.82
CA GLY A 23 -17.75 8.44 -2.13
C GLY A 23 -17.06 9.80 -2.11
N VAL A 24 -16.85 10.42 -0.94
CA VAL A 24 -16.23 11.74 -0.78
C VAL A 24 -14.84 11.60 -0.18
N ALA A 25 -13.88 12.36 -0.72
CA ALA A 25 -12.54 12.43 -0.16
C ALA A 25 -12.58 13.01 1.26
N ILE A 26 -11.91 12.33 2.21
CA ILE A 26 -11.81 12.82 3.58
C ILE A 26 -10.65 13.81 3.63
N THR A 27 -10.98 15.09 3.82
CA THR A 27 -10.03 16.16 4.13
C THR A 27 -10.24 16.59 5.56
N GLY A 28 -9.29 17.30 6.17
CA GLY A 28 -9.43 17.80 7.54
C GLY A 28 -10.69 18.64 7.79
N GLU A 29 -11.31 19.16 6.74
CA GLU A 29 -12.52 20.01 6.79
C GLU A 29 -13.83 19.19 6.70
N ASN A 30 -13.82 17.96 6.18
CA ASN A 30 -15.03 17.16 5.86
C ASN A 30 -15.27 15.97 6.80
N LEU A 31 -14.57 15.89 7.94
CA LEU A 31 -14.83 14.81 8.88
C LEU A 31 -16.26 14.92 9.42
N PRO A 32 -17.09 13.87 9.29
CA PRO A 32 -18.39 13.89 9.93
C PRO A 32 -18.18 14.09 11.43
N SER A 33 -18.79 15.15 11.99
CA SER A 33 -18.83 15.33 13.42
C SER A 33 -19.51 14.10 14.03
N SER A 34 -18.70 13.16 14.54
CA SER A 34 -19.22 12.18 15.50
C SER A 34 -19.79 13.03 16.64
N GLY A 35 -21.04 12.79 17.04
CA GLY A 35 -21.78 13.59 18.02
C GLY A 35 -21.17 13.64 19.44
N VAL A 36 -19.85 13.49 19.55
CA VAL A 36 -19.04 13.72 20.74
C VAL A 36 -18.41 15.11 20.58
N LYS A 37 -18.91 16.09 21.33
CA LYS A 37 -18.29 17.40 21.47
C LYS A 37 -16.83 17.22 21.87
N MET A 38 -15.90 17.52 20.95
CA MET A 38 -14.47 17.60 21.25
C MET A 38 -14.19 18.92 21.97
N PRO A 39 -13.42 18.91 23.06
CA PRO A 39 -12.93 20.15 23.66
C PRO A 39 -11.85 20.75 22.77
N SER A 40 -11.94 22.06 22.57
CA SER A 40 -10.98 22.87 21.81
C SER A 40 -9.64 22.94 22.56
N SER A 41 -8.55 22.71 21.81
CA SER A 41 -7.14 23.00 22.11
C SER A 41 -6.50 22.35 23.35
N GLY A 42 -5.47 21.53 23.11
CA GLY A 42 -4.54 20.98 24.09
C GLY A 42 -4.58 19.45 24.13
N MET A 43 -3.40 18.82 24.12
CA MET A 43 -3.25 17.41 24.38
C MET A 43 -3.96 17.06 25.72
N GLN A 44 -5.13 16.48 25.68
CA GLN A 44 -5.80 15.93 26.86
C GLN A 44 -5.68 14.40 26.83
N MET A 45 -4.96 13.86 27.78
CA MET A 45 -5.04 12.47 28.14
C MET A 45 -6.45 12.18 28.72
N SER A 46 -7.16 11.23 28.15
CA SER A 46 -8.38 10.72 28.78
C SER A 46 -8.01 10.07 30.12
N PRO A 47 -8.92 10.03 31.13
CA PRO A 47 -8.69 9.33 32.40
C PRO A 47 -8.38 7.84 32.21
N THR A 48 -8.63 7.28 31.05
CA THR A 48 -8.35 5.88 30.66
C THR A 48 -7.06 5.69 29.84
N GLY A 49 -6.22 6.75 29.66
CA GLY A 49 -4.98 6.65 28.90
C GLY A 49 -5.17 6.50 27.38
N VAL A 50 -6.38 6.65 26.86
CA VAL A 50 -6.64 6.57 25.41
C VAL A 50 -6.26 7.90 24.75
N GLN A 51 -5.30 7.88 23.85
CA GLN A 51 -4.97 9.05 23.02
C GLN A 51 -6.18 9.39 22.13
N VAL A 52 -6.65 10.63 22.22
CA VAL A 52 -7.67 11.14 21.29
C VAL A 52 -6.97 11.38 19.94
N PRO A 53 -7.50 10.83 18.82
CA PRO A 53 -6.90 11.09 17.52
C PRO A 53 -6.87 12.59 17.22
N PRO A 54 -5.82 13.10 16.54
CA PRO A 54 -5.76 14.48 16.12
C PRO A 54 -6.97 14.82 15.25
N SER A 55 -7.36 16.10 15.27
CA SER A 55 -8.41 16.61 14.38
C SER A 55 -7.94 16.48 12.94
N GLY A 56 -8.48 15.51 12.20
CA GLY A 56 -8.12 15.25 10.81
C GLY A 56 -8.10 13.77 10.47
N ALA A 57 -8.05 13.45 9.19
CA ALA A 57 -7.85 12.09 8.70
C ALA A 57 -6.38 11.87 8.33
N PRO A 58 -5.87 10.63 8.48
CA PRO A 58 -4.57 10.31 7.92
C PRO A 58 -4.60 10.41 6.40
N LEU A 59 -3.44 10.57 5.79
CA LEU A 59 -3.27 10.51 4.35
C LEU A 59 -2.47 9.28 3.95
N CYS A 60 -2.74 8.78 2.76
CA CYS A 60 -1.95 7.75 2.12
C CYS A 60 -0.81 8.39 1.33
N GLY A 61 0.32 7.71 1.22
CA GLY A 61 1.40 8.15 0.37
C GLY A 61 2.23 7.00 -0.18
N MET A 62 2.91 7.28 -1.27
CA MET A 62 3.84 6.34 -1.87
C MET A 62 5.02 7.08 -2.50
N THR A 63 6.24 6.58 -2.31
CA THR A 63 7.39 7.08 -3.04
C THR A 63 7.30 6.62 -4.51
N VAL A 64 7.83 7.43 -5.41
CA VAL A 64 7.91 7.11 -6.84
C VAL A 64 9.35 6.83 -7.24
N LYS A 65 9.59 6.42 -8.48
CA LYS A 65 10.89 5.95 -8.96
C LYS A 65 12.02 6.98 -8.74
N ALA A 66 11.76 8.27 -8.88
CA ALA A 66 12.72 9.35 -8.65
C ALA A 66 13.24 9.45 -7.20
N ALA A 67 12.56 8.84 -6.24
CA ALA A 67 13.02 8.76 -4.85
C ALA A 67 14.17 7.76 -4.65
N GLY A 68 14.42 6.89 -5.64
CA GLY A 68 15.31 5.75 -5.51
C GLY A 68 14.65 4.56 -4.82
N THR A 69 15.43 3.53 -4.51
CA THR A 69 14.87 2.30 -3.93
C THR A 69 14.68 2.41 -2.42
N MET A 70 13.46 2.06 -1.96
CA MET A 70 13.09 1.99 -0.55
C MET A 70 13.26 0.57 0.03
N ARG A 71 14.01 -0.30 -0.64
CA ARG A 71 14.27 -1.67 -0.19
C ARG A 71 14.70 -1.67 1.28
N PHE A 72 14.15 -2.60 2.05
CA PHE A 72 14.42 -2.72 3.46
C PHE A 72 14.69 -4.17 3.87
N ARG A 73 15.79 -4.34 4.59
CA ARG A 73 16.17 -5.54 5.33
C ARG A 73 16.84 -5.09 6.63
N TRP A 74 16.64 -5.82 7.72
CA TRP A 74 17.22 -5.46 9.00
C TRP A 74 18.75 -5.50 9.00
N ASN A 75 19.33 -6.33 8.13
CA ASN A 75 20.79 -6.50 8.01
C ASN A 75 21.40 -5.71 6.83
N GLU A 76 20.64 -4.83 6.18
CA GLU A 76 21.12 -3.99 5.06
C GLU A 76 20.91 -2.52 5.41
N GLU A 77 21.97 -1.73 5.29
CA GLU A 77 21.87 -0.27 5.39
C GLU A 77 21.36 0.33 4.07
N ASN A 78 20.44 1.28 4.18
CA ASN A 78 19.97 2.09 3.07
C ASN A 78 19.83 3.56 3.53
N PRO A 79 20.93 4.33 3.56
CA PRO A 79 20.91 5.74 3.99
C PRO A 79 19.99 6.61 3.14
N GLN A 80 19.93 6.36 1.81
CA GLN A 80 19.03 7.10 0.91
C GLN A 80 17.57 6.93 1.31
N ARG A 81 17.17 5.70 1.65
CA ARG A 81 15.81 5.42 2.16
C ARG A 81 15.54 6.14 3.46
N ALA A 82 16.46 6.04 4.43
CA ALA A 82 16.30 6.69 5.73
C ALA A 82 16.14 8.21 5.58
N GLN A 83 16.99 8.85 4.77
CA GLN A 83 16.92 10.26 4.47
C GLN A 83 15.60 10.64 3.76
N CYS A 84 15.19 9.87 2.75
CA CYS A 84 13.95 10.14 2.01
C CYS A 84 12.73 10.07 2.93
N LEU A 85 12.60 9.01 3.74
CA LEU A 85 11.47 8.85 4.67
C LEU A 85 11.46 9.92 5.76
N SER A 86 12.62 10.34 6.26
CA SER A 86 12.73 11.44 7.21
C SER A 86 12.31 12.78 6.59
N GLN A 87 12.69 13.05 5.34
CA GLN A 87 12.24 14.25 4.61
C GLN A 87 10.73 14.25 4.38
N ILE A 88 10.14 13.10 3.99
CA ILE A 88 8.69 12.97 3.83
C ILE A 88 7.99 13.21 5.17
N ALA A 89 8.45 12.57 6.24
CA ALA A 89 7.89 12.73 7.58
C ALA A 89 7.92 14.19 8.04
N GLY A 90 9.06 14.89 7.89
CA GLY A 90 9.19 16.30 8.22
C GLY A 90 8.29 17.22 7.38
N HIS A 91 8.14 16.92 6.07
CA HIS A 91 7.28 17.70 5.18
C HIS A 91 5.80 17.52 5.53
N VAL A 92 5.35 16.27 5.77
CA VAL A 92 3.95 15.96 6.12
C VAL A 92 3.59 16.50 7.50
N ALA A 93 4.52 16.43 8.47
CA ALA A 93 4.34 16.97 9.81
C ALA A 93 4.34 18.51 9.88
N GLY A 94 4.54 19.22 8.77
CA GLY A 94 4.53 20.69 8.76
C GLY A 94 5.66 21.34 9.54
N GLY A 95 6.72 20.58 9.87
CA GLY A 95 7.92 21.10 10.54
C GLY A 95 7.83 21.26 12.07
N GLN A 96 6.67 21.06 12.68
CA GLN A 96 6.47 21.16 14.13
C GLN A 96 6.26 19.82 14.84
N GLY A 97 5.80 18.79 14.11
CA GLY A 97 5.59 17.43 14.62
C GLY A 97 6.76 16.51 14.24
N GLN A 98 7.03 15.51 15.07
CA GLN A 98 7.99 14.46 14.73
C GLN A 98 7.24 13.18 14.38
N LEU A 99 6.98 12.97 13.08
CA LEU A 99 6.50 11.68 12.60
C LEU A 99 7.65 10.68 12.57
N MET A 100 7.42 9.51 13.13
CA MET A 100 8.41 8.42 13.15
C MET A 100 8.09 7.38 12.08
N PRO A 101 8.90 7.27 11.00
CA PRO A 101 8.77 6.20 10.04
C PRO A 101 9.03 4.83 10.70
N VAL A 102 8.06 3.93 10.63
CA VAL A 102 8.18 2.57 11.17
C VAL A 102 8.27 1.58 10.00
N PRO A 103 9.45 1.00 9.76
CA PRO A 103 9.64 0.03 8.70
C PRO A 103 9.27 -1.39 9.14
N LEU A 104 9.05 -2.26 8.16
CA LEU A 104 8.86 -3.69 8.36
C LEU A 104 9.60 -4.48 7.26
N GLU A 105 10.31 -5.54 7.64
CA GLU A 105 10.92 -6.43 6.66
C GLU A 105 9.88 -7.40 6.11
N LEU A 106 9.57 -7.27 4.81
CA LEU A 106 8.49 -8.01 4.16
C LEU A 106 8.93 -9.40 3.71
N ILE A 107 8.05 -10.39 3.92
CA ILE A 107 8.28 -11.81 3.57
C ILE A 107 7.12 -12.42 2.77
N HIS A 108 6.18 -11.62 2.31
CA HIS A 108 4.97 -12.05 1.58
C HIS A 108 4.08 -12.98 2.42
N SER A 109 3.94 -12.69 3.70
CA SER A 109 3.09 -13.37 4.67
C SER A 109 1.70 -12.71 4.79
N LYS A 110 0.95 -13.06 5.83
CA LYS A 110 -0.27 -12.36 6.26
C LYS A 110 -0.13 -11.84 7.69
N THR A 111 1.11 -11.67 8.17
CA THR A 111 1.38 -11.17 9.51
C THR A 111 1.20 -9.65 9.55
N VAL A 112 0.37 -9.18 10.48
CA VAL A 112 0.10 -7.76 10.73
C VAL A 112 0.41 -7.45 12.19
N TYR A 113 1.09 -6.34 12.43
CA TYR A 113 1.45 -5.86 13.77
C TYR A 113 0.60 -4.67 14.18
N ASP A 114 0.24 -4.61 15.46
CA ASP A 114 -0.39 -3.48 16.11
C ASP A 114 0.69 -2.64 16.80
N LEU A 115 0.94 -1.44 16.28
CA LEU A 115 1.98 -0.55 16.76
C LEU A 115 1.44 0.40 17.84
N ARG A 116 2.15 0.48 18.96
CA ARG A 116 1.88 1.42 20.06
C ARG A 116 2.93 2.52 20.12
N GLU A 117 4.18 2.14 20.16
CA GLU A 117 5.35 3.03 20.31
C GLU A 117 6.25 3.07 19.06
N GLY A 118 6.07 2.11 18.12
CA GLY A 118 6.80 2.05 16.86
C GLY A 118 8.07 1.22 16.87
N ASN A 119 8.39 0.56 17.97
CA ASN A 119 9.52 -0.35 18.09
C ASN A 119 9.12 -1.84 18.09
N GLU A 120 7.82 -2.13 18.05
CA GLU A 120 7.26 -3.49 18.16
C GLU A 120 7.67 -4.38 16.97
N THR A 121 8.04 -3.78 15.85
CA THR A 121 8.48 -4.53 14.65
C THR A 121 9.99 -4.70 14.55
N GLN A 122 10.76 -4.16 15.51
CA GLN A 122 12.22 -4.19 15.43
C GLN A 122 12.77 -5.63 15.38
N GLY A 123 13.50 -5.94 14.32
CA GLY A 123 14.03 -7.28 14.07
C GLY A 123 13.01 -8.32 13.61
N LEU A 124 11.74 -7.93 13.45
CA LEU A 124 10.67 -8.84 13.03
C LEU A 124 10.38 -8.75 11.54
N GLN A 125 9.71 -9.78 11.04
CA GLN A 125 9.27 -9.89 9.66
C GLN A 125 7.75 -10.00 9.60
N GLY A 126 7.12 -9.35 8.61
CA GLY A 126 5.68 -9.36 8.40
C GLY A 126 5.31 -8.53 7.18
N ASP A 127 4.03 -8.30 6.96
CA ASP A 127 3.58 -7.63 5.73
C ASP A 127 2.50 -6.57 5.98
N GLY A 128 2.28 -6.18 7.24
CA GLY A 128 1.33 -5.13 7.55
C GLY A 128 1.46 -4.57 8.96
N MET A 129 0.98 -3.35 9.12
CA MET A 129 0.96 -2.65 10.40
C MET A 129 -0.30 -1.82 10.52
N ILE A 130 -0.89 -1.81 11.72
CA ILE A 130 -1.96 -0.90 12.11
C ILE A 130 -1.55 -0.15 13.37
N THR A 131 -2.14 1.01 13.61
CA THR A 131 -1.88 1.81 14.81
C THR A 131 -3.01 2.80 15.08
N ARG A 132 -3.07 3.35 16.28
CA ARG A 132 -3.80 4.58 16.63
C ARG A 132 -2.86 5.74 16.99
N ASN A 133 -1.57 5.47 17.05
CA ASN A 133 -0.58 6.50 17.40
C ASN A 133 -0.27 7.37 16.19
N SER A 134 -0.78 8.61 16.21
CA SER A 134 -0.62 9.58 15.12
C SER A 134 0.81 10.11 14.94
N ALA A 135 1.72 9.85 15.91
CA ALA A 135 3.14 10.15 15.76
C ALA A 135 3.89 9.10 14.92
N LEU A 136 3.23 7.98 14.57
CA LEU A 136 3.84 6.92 13.78
C LEU A 136 3.48 7.06 12.29
N MET A 137 4.43 6.71 11.43
CA MET A 137 4.26 6.57 9.99
C MET A 137 4.60 5.13 9.58
N PRO A 138 3.65 4.19 9.65
CA PRO A 138 3.85 2.84 9.13
C PRO A 138 4.25 2.84 7.66
N VAL A 139 5.31 2.08 7.30
CA VAL A 139 5.86 2.01 5.94
C VAL A 139 6.05 0.56 5.51
N VAL A 140 5.36 0.15 4.46
CA VAL A 140 5.64 -1.12 3.75
C VAL A 140 6.32 -0.84 2.42
N THR A 141 7.02 -1.83 1.87
CA THR A 141 7.73 -1.66 0.60
C THR A 141 7.06 -2.47 -0.51
N VAL A 142 6.92 -1.89 -1.70
CA VAL A 142 6.23 -2.52 -2.84
C VAL A 142 7.01 -2.32 -4.14
N ALA A 143 6.95 -3.35 -5.00
CA ALA A 143 7.35 -3.29 -6.40
C ALA A 143 6.44 -4.27 -7.14
N ASP A 144 5.36 -3.77 -7.72
CA ASP A 144 4.22 -4.48 -8.31
C ASP A 144 3.19 -5.05 -7.32
N CYS A 145 3.58 -5.45 -6.10
CA CYS A 145 2.62 -5.83 -5.07
C CYS A 145 1.74 -4.65 -4.66
N MET A 146 0.54 -4.95 -4.20
CA MET A 146 -0.49 -3.97 -3.89
C MET A 146 -0.36 -3.46 -2.47
N PRO A 147 -0.14 -2.15 -2.24
CA PRO A 147 -0.35 -1.56 -0.94
C PRO A 147 -1.84 -1.31 -0.72
N LEU A 148 -2.37 -1.74 0.44
CA LEU A 148 -3.70 -1.35 0.89
C LEU A 148 -3.55 -0.51 2.15
N TYR A 149 -4.16 0.67 2.12
CA TYR A 149 -4.20 1.61 3.23
C TYR A 149 -5.56 1.51 3.91
N LEU A 150 -5.54 1.54 5.24
CA LEU A 150 -6.72 1.36 6.08
C LEU A 150 -6.88 2.56 7.00
N TYR A 151 -8.12 3.01 7.17
CA TYR A 151 -8.48 4.01 8.17
C TYR A 151 -9.89 3.78 8.67
N ASP A 152 -10.06 3.63 9.98
CA ASP A 152 -11.36 3.65 10.65
C ASP A 152 -11.54 5.00 11.34
N SER A 153 -12.48 5.80 10.81
CA SER A 153 -12.78 7.13 11.35
C SER A 153 -13.51 7.13 12.69
N VAL A 154 -14.01 5.97 13.14
CA VAL A 154 -14.71 5.82 14.44
C VAL A 154 -13.73 5.55 15.55
N THR A 155 -12.80 4.61 15.34
CA THR A 155 -11.81 4.24 16.36
C THR A 155 -10.49 4.99 16.22
N GLY A 156 -10.25 5.62 15.07
CA GLY A 156 -8.98 6.28 14.74
C GLY A 156 -7.85 5.32 14.35
N VAL A 157 -8.16 4.04 14.14
CA VAL A 157 -7.17 3.05 13.66
C VAL A 157 -6.82 3.35 12.21
N PHE A 158 -5.54 3.36 11.90
CA PHE A 158 -5.03 3.47 10.54
C PHE A 158 -3.85 2.52 10.33
N GLY A 159 -3.52 2.23 9.07
CA GLY A 159 -2.44 1.32 8.78
C GLY A 159 -2.21 1.10 7.29
N VAL A 160 -1.20 0.29 6.98
CA VAL A 160 -0.87 -0.13 5.62
C VAL A 160 -0.44 -1.58 5.61
N VAL A 161 -0.90 -2.33 4.60
CA VAL A 161 -0.53 -3.73 4.40
C VAL A 161 -0.06 -3.96 2.98
N HIS A 162 0.87 -4.91 2.82
CA HIS A 162 1.45 -5.35 1.56
C HIS A 162 0.74 -6.61 1.07
N SER A 163 0.00 -6.52 -0.01
CA SER A 163 -0.71 -7.64 -0.63
C SER A 163 -0.05 -8.03 -1.94
N GLY A 164 0.84 -9.01 -1.87
CA GLY A 164 1.40 -9.70 -3.03
C GLY A 164 0.71 -11.03 -3.27
N TRP A 165 1.29 -11.90 -4.10
CA TRP A 165 0.70 -13.21 -4.41
C TRP A 165 0.34 -14.01 -3.14
N LYS A 166 1.33 -14.33 -2.30
CA LYS A 166 1.11 -15.15 -1.09
C LYS A 166 0.37 -14.39 0.02
N GLY A 167 0.54 -13.06 0.05
CA GLY A 167 -0.08 -12.18 1.02
C GLY A 167 -1.48 -11.71 0.65
N THR A 168 -2.04 -12.11 -0.51
CA THR A 168 -3.41 -11.73 -0.86
C THR A 168 -4.39 -12.15 0.21
N GLY A 169 -5.25 -11.20 0.63
CA GLY A 169 -6.19 -11.38 1.75
C GLY A 169 -5.64 -10.93 3.11
N ILE A 170 -4.40 -10.42 3.19
CA ILE A 170 -3.83 -9.84 4.43
C ILE A 170 -4.70 -8.72 5.01
N VAL A 171 -5.42 -7.99 4.18
CA VAL A 171 -6.35 -6.95 4.62
C VAL A 171 -7.40 -7.48 5.59
N GLY A 172 -7.87 -8.72 5.40
CA GLY A 172 -8.78 -9.39 6.35
C GLY A 172 -8.14 -9.61 7.72
N GLN A 173 -6.84 -9.91 7.77
CA GLN A 173 -6.11 -10.04 9.04
C GLN A 173 -5.95 -8.68 9.74
N ALA A 174 -5.72 -7.60 8.97
CA ALA A 174 -5.63 -6.26 9.54
C ALA A 174 -6.97 -5.79 10.12
N LEU A 175 -8.09 -6.06 9.43
CA LEU A 175 -9.45 -5.75 9.93
C LEU A 175 -9.76 -6.55 11.19
N GLU A 176 -9.41 -7.83 11.24
CA GLU A 176 -9.63 -8.67 12.42
C GLU A 176 -8.78 -8.24 13.62
N LEU A 177 -7.50 -7.87 13.36
CA LEU A 177 -6.64 -7.32 14.40
C LEU A 177 -7.19 -5.99 14.94
N ALA A 178 -7.66 -5.10 14.06
CA ALA A 178 -8.28 -3.84 14.47
C ALA A 178 -9.58 -4.07 15.27
N ARG A 179 -10.38 -5.07 14.86
CA ARG A 179 -11.59 -5.47 15.59
C ARG A 179 -11.26 -5.95 17.00
N SER A 180 -10.30 -6.85 17.12
CA SER A 180 -9.93 -7.46 18.42
C SER A 180 -9.22 -6.47 19.34
N SER A 181 -8.37 -5.58 18.80
CA SER A 181 -7.57 -4.63 19.60
C SER A 181 -8.34 -3.36 19.96
N TYR A 182 -9.28 -2.92 19.12
CA TYR A 182 -9.88 -1.59 19.21
C TYR A 182 -11.41 -1.56 19.09
N GLY A 183 -12.06 -2.71 18.86
CA GLY A 183 -13.50 -2.78 18.62
C GLY A 183 -13.93 -2.17 17.28
N ALA A 184 -12.99 -2.02 16.33
CA ALA A 184 -13.26 -1.48 15.01
C ALA A 184 -14.22 -2.41 14.24
N ARG A 185 -15.09 -1.82 13.41
CA ARG A 185 -16.04 -2.58 12.60
C ARG A 185 -15.70 -2.44 11.12
N PRO A 186 -15.74 -3.53 10.33
CA PRO A 186 -15.37 -3.49 8.91
C PRO A 186 -16.12 -2.43 8.10
N GLU A 187 -17.41 -2.20 8.40
CA GLU A 187 -18.24 -1.21 7.72
C GLU A 187 -17.82 0.26 7.95
N ASP A 188 -17.01 0.52 8.98
CA ASP A 188 -16.53 1.87 9.32
C ASP A 188 -15.16 2.18 8.67
N PHE A 189 -14.51 1.16 8.10
CA PHE A 189 -13.23 1.37 7.42
C PHE A 189 -13.37 2.08 6.07
N CYS A 190 -12.44 2.98 5.86
CA CYS A 190 -12.10 3.56 4.57
C CYS A 190 -10.83 2.87 4.05
N ILE A 191 -10.86 2.33 2.84
CA ILE A 191 -9.77 1.58 2.24
C ILE A 191 -9.30 2.28 0.97
N VAL A 192 -8.00 2.42 0.82
CA VAL A 192 -7.39 2.85 -0.45
C VAL A 192 -6.50 1.74 -0.98
N ILE A 193 -6.76 1.32 -2.20
CA ILE A 193 -5.92 0.41 -2.97
C ILE A 193 -4.96 1.27 -3.79
N GLY A 194 -3.68 1.23 -3.45
CA GLY A 194 -2.64 2.01 -4.14
C GLY A 194 -2.20 1.42 -5.47
N PRO A 195 -1.26 2.08 -6.17
CA PRO A 195 -0.70 1.60 -7.42
C PRO A 195 -0.08 0.21 -7.26
N HIS A 196 -0.34 -0.65 -8.22
CA HIS A 196 0.14 -2.04 -8.23
C HIS A 196 0.17 -2.59 -9.66
N ILE A 197 0.73 -3.76 -9.88
CA ILE A 197 0.65 -4.42 -11.19
C ILE A 197 -0.80 -4.84 -11.45
N ARG A 198 -1.38 -4.35 -12.54
CA ARG A 198 -2.75 -4.66 -12.91
C ARG A 198 -2.82 -5.85 -13.87
N ASN A 199 -4.03 -6.35 -14.09
CA ASN A 199 -4.29 -7.49 -14.97
C ASN A 199 -3.79 -7.30 -16.42
N CYS A 200 -3.59 -6.06 -16.89
CA CYS A 200 -2.95 -5.77 -18.17
C CYS A 200 -1.51 -6.31 -18.25
N CYS A 201 -0.80 -6.40 -17.12
CA CYS A 201 0.59 -6.80 -17.04
C CYS A 201 0.84 -8.01 -16.13
N TYR A 202 -0.11 -8.37 -15.26
CA TYR A 202 0.08 -9.49 -14.35
C TYR A 202 -0.36 -10.80 -14.99
N ILE A 203 0.56 -11.39 -15.75
CA ILE A 203 0.39 -12.69 -16.40
C ILE A 203 0.97 -13.76 -15.48
N VAL A 204 0.23 -14.87 -15.31
CA VAL A 204 0.54 -15.96 -14.41
C VAL A 204 0.28 -17.32 -15.09
N ASP A 205 0.87 -18.37 -14.53
CA ASP A 205 0.62 -19.76 -14.91
C ASP A 205 -0.76 -20.28 -14.43
N GLU A 206 -1.14 -21.47 -14.89
CA GLU A 206 -2.41 -22.10 -14.55
C GLU A 206 -2.52 -22.47 -13.06
N GLU A 207 -1.43 -22.88 -12.41
CA GLU A 207 -1.42 -23.22 -10.99
C GLU A 207 -1.80 -22.00 -10.14
N ARG A 208 -1.17 -20.86 -10.41
CA ARG A 208 -1.46 -19.60 -9.71
C ARG A 208 -2.85 -19.09 -10.03
N ALA A 209 -3.28 -19.15 -11.29
CA ALA A 209 -4.63 -18.78 -11.70
C ALA A 209 -5.69 -19.62 -10.96
N LYS A 210 -5.48 -20.93 -10.88
CA LYS A 210 -6.37 -21.83 -10.14
C LYS A 210 -6.40 -21.49 -8.65
N TYR A 211 -5.24 -21.27 -8.02
CA TYR A 211 -5.17 -20.87 -6.62
C TYR A 211 -6.01 -19.62 -6.34
N PHE A 212 -5.87 -18.59 -7.19
CA PHE A 212 -6.64 -17.36 -7.02
C PHE A 212 -8.13 -17.53 -7.25
N SER A 213 -8.52 -18.27 -8.29
CA SER A 213 -9.92 -18.58 -8.59
C SER A 213 -10.60 -19.29 -7.42
N ASP A 214 -9.92 -20.29 -6.84
CA ASP A 214 -10.47 -21.11 -5.76
C ASP A 214 -10.59 -20.35 -4.43
N ASN A 215 -9.65 -19.44 -4.14
CA ASN A 215 -9.60 -18.76 -2.84
C ASN A 215 -10.23 -17.36 -2.83
N PHE A 216 -10.20 -16.65 -3.96
CA PHE A 216 -10.63 -15.25 -4.02
C PHE A 216 -11.79 -14.99 -4.98
N GLY A 217 -12.10 -15.91 -5.85
CA GLY A 217 -13.21 -15.83 -6.81
C GLY A 217 -12.73 -15.95 -8.26
N SER A 218 -13.53 -16.61 -9.09
CA SER A 218 -13.20 -16.86 -10.49
C SER A 218 -13.10 -15.59 -11.34
N ASP A 219 -13.71 -14.49 -10.89
CA ASP A 219 -13.69 -13.18 -11.56
C ASP A 219 -12.34 -12.44 -11.44
N CYS A 220 -11.41 -12.93 -10.60
CA CYS A 220 -10.07 -12.36 -10.49
C CYS A 220 -9.07 -12.90 -11.52
N VAL A 221 -9.44 -13.91 -12.31
CA VAL A 221 -8.60 -14.49 -13.36
C VAL A 221 -9.33 -14.55 -14.69
N SER A 222 -8.60 -14.41 -15.79
CA SER A 222 -9.11 -14.64 -17.15
C SER A 222 -8.04 -15.26 -18.02
N PRO A 223 -8.38 -16.16 -18.97
CA PRO A 223 -7.42 -16.72 -19.91
C PRO A 223 -6.69 -15.61 -20.68
N LEU A 224 -5.43 -15.82 -20.98
CA LEU A 224 -4.69 -14.99 -21.92
C LEU A 224 -4.96 -15.54 -23.32
N GLU A 225 -5.57 -14.74 -24.20
CA GLU A 225 -5.79 -15.11 -25.60
C GLU A 225 -4.46 -15.29 -26.32
N GLU A 226 -4.42 -16.16 -27.33
CA GLU A 226 -3.25 -16.36 -28.19
C GLU A 226 -2.84 -15.03 -28.83
N GLY A 227 -1.55 -14.67 -28.69
CA GLY A 227 -1.01 -13.39 -29.15
C GLY A 227 -1.24 -12.22 -28.22
N GLY A 228 -1.89 -12.43 -27.07
CA GLY A 228 -2.08 -11.43 -26.03
C GLY A 228 -0.73 -10.91 -25.50
N LYS A 229 -0.44 -9.63 -25.75
CA LYS A 229 0.80 -8.97 -25.30
C LYS A 229 0.55 -8.27 -23.98
N CYS A 230 1.51 -8.41 -23.06
CA CYS A 230 1.61 -7.52 -21.91
C CYS A 230 2.25 -6.21 -22.40
N TYR A 231 1.53 -5.11 -22.32
CA TYR A 231 2.04 -3.80 -22.72
C TYR A 231 2.68 -3.09 -21.53
N ALA A 232 3.95 -3.34 -21.29
CA ALA A 232 4.77 -2.42 -20.53
C ALA A 232 5.43 -1.45 -21.53
N GLY A 233 4.98 -0.20 -21.57
CA GLY A 233 5.61 0.85 -22.35
C GLY A 233 5.82 0.57 -23.85
N GLY A 234 4.91 -0.15 -24.52
CA GLY A 234 5.04 -0.49 -25.95
C GLY A 234 6.07 -1.60 -26.25
N ARG A 235 6.80 -2.08 -25.27
CA ARG A 235 7.71 -3.20 -25.37
C ARG A 235 6.94 -4.47 -25.06
N GLY A 236 6.66 -5.27 -26.08
CA GLY A 236 6.06 -6.59 -25.90
C GLY A 236 7.01 -7.43 -25.04
N LEU A 237 6.77 -7.48 -23.73
CA LEU A 237 7.40 -8.50 -22.91
C LEU A 237 6.82 -9.83 -23.40
N SER A 238 7.58 -10.51 -24.27
CA SER A 238 7.28 -11.89 -24.62
C SER A 238 7.27 -12.65 -23.31
N VAL A 239 6.17 -13.33 -23.00
CA VAL A 239 6.01 -14.08 -21.76
C VAL A 239 6.82 -15.36 -21.88
N SER A 240 8.15 -15.23 -21.88
CA SER A 240 9.10 -16.33 -21.81
C SER A 240 9.20 -16.98 -20.42
N TRP A 241 8.26 -16.65 -19.55
CA TRP A 241 8.17 -17.22 -18.19
C TRP A 241 7.61 -18.64 -18.15
N ASN A 242 7.10 -19.13 -19.28
CA ASN A 242 6.75 -20.52 -19.43
C ASN A 242 7.90 -21.25 -20.11
N ASN A 243 8.48 -22.23 -19.43
CA ASN A 243 9.34 -23.26 -20.03
C ASN A 243 8.55 -24.12 -21.06
N GLY A 244 7.71 -23.47 -21.87
CA GLY A 244 7.03 -23.94 -23.07
C GLY A 244 5.89 -24.89 -22.83
N ASN A 245 4.70 -24.72 -22.64
CA ASN A 245 3.47 -25.47 -22.98
C ASN A 245 2.27 -25.31 -22.03
N GLY A 246 2.30 -24.39 -21.05
CA GLY A 246 1.16 -24.18 -20.16
C GLY A 246 0.26 -23.04 -20.61
N LYS A 247 -1.02 -23.09 -20.27
CA LYS A 247 -1.95 -21.98 -20.43
C LYS A 247 -1.57 -20.83 -19.53
N LEU A 248 -1.68 -19.59 -20.05
CA LEU A 248 -1.41 -18.37 -19.31
C LEU A 248 -2.71 -17.63 -19.02
N TYR A 249 -2.70 -16.89 -17.92
CA TYR A 249 -3.85 -16.17 -17.41
C TYR A 249 -3.48 -14.76 -17.02
N ARG A 250 -4.43 -13.84 -17.15
CA ARG A 250 -4.38 -12.51 -16.55
C ARG A 250 -4.94 -12.60 -15.14
N LEU A 251 -4.20 -12.06 -14.15
CA LEU A 251 -4.61 -12.04 -12.76
C LEU A 251 -4.87 -10.60 -12.30
N SER A 252 -5.98 -10.40 -11.60
CA SER A 252 -6.35 -9.15 -10.96
C SER A 252 -6.22 -9.24 -9.44
N LEU A 253 -5.13 -8.69 -8.89
CA LEU A 253 -4.98 -8.51 -7.43
C LEU A 253 -6.07 -7.59 -6.88
N GLU A 254 -6.49 -6.58 -7.66
CA GLU A 254 -7.59 -5.68 -7.31
C GLU A 254 -8.86 -6.47 -7.01
N LYS A 255 -9.32 -7.29 -7.97
CA LYS A 255 -10.54 -8.10 -7.80
C LYS A 255 -10.43 -9.05 -6.62
N ALA A 256 -9.31 -9.73 -6.47
CA ALA A 256 -9.09 -10.66 -5.37
C ALA A 256 -9.21 -9.96 -3.99
N ASN A 257 -8.59 -8.78 -3.82
CA ASN A 257 -8.68 -8.03 -2.56
C ASN A 257 -10.06 -7.38 -2.38
N LEU A 258 -10.74 -6.90 -3.44
CA LEU A 258 -12.12 -6.41 -3.36
C LEU A 258 -13.07 -7.50 -2.90
N ASN A 259 -12.92 -8.74 -3.37
CA ASN A 259 -13.71 -9.88 -2.92
C ASN A 259 -13.47 -10.20 -1.43
N VAL A 260 -12.23 -10.04 -0.93
CA VAL A 260 -11.92 -10.16 0.51
C VAL A 260 -12.60 -9.06 1.31
N LEU A 261 -12.51 -7.81 0.87
CA LEU A 261 -13.13 -6.65 1.54
C LEU A 261 -14.67 -6.77 1.59
N ALA A 262 -15.29 -7.20 0.50
CA ALA A 262 -16.74 -7.41 0.44
C ALA A 262 -17.19 -8.52 1.40
N ARG A 263 -16.45 -9.65 1.47
CA ARG A 263 -16.72 -10.74 2.43
C ARG A 263 -16.52 -10.29 3.88
N ALA A 264 -15.62 -9.36 4.13
CA ALA A 264 -15.40 -8.78 5.47
C ALA A 264 -16.47 -7.76 5.86
N GLY A 265 -17.29 -7.26 4.93
CA GLY A 265 -18.34 -6.27 5.19
C GLY A 265 -17.89 -4.81 5.05
N VAL A 266 -16.76 -4.56 4.41
CA VAL A 266 -16.34 -3.17 4.07
C VAL A 266 -17.28 -2.61 3.01
N ARG A 267 -17.79 -1.39 3.24
CA ARG A 267 -18.72 -0.72 2.32
C ARG A 267 -18.00 -0.30 1.04
N GLU A 268 -18.58 -0.59 -0.11
CA GLU A 268 -18.00 -0.28 -1.42
C GLU A 268 -17.77 1.23 -1.61
N GLU A 269 -18.66 2.08 -1.12
CA GLU A 269 -18.54 3.54 -1.18
C GLU A 269 -17.37 4.10 -0.37
N ASN A 270 -16.81 3.31 0.56
CA ASN A 270 -15.64 3.64 1.36
C ASN A 270 -14.32 3.13 0.74
N ILE A 271 -14.38 2.53 -0.45
CA ILE A 271 -13.20 2.00 -1.14
C ILE A 271 -12.81 2.93 -2.29
N ALA A 272 -11.54 3.30 -2.34
CA ALA A 272 -10.94 3.98 -3.48
C ALA A 272 -9.84 3.13 -4.11
N VAL A 273 -9.72 3.16 -5.43
CA VAL A 273 -8.78 2.33 -6.19
C VAL A 273 -7.96 3.19 -7.14
N CYS A 274 -6.65 3.15 -6.99
CA CYS A 274 -5.72 3.72 -7.96
C CYS A 274 -5.74 2.88 -9.24
N THR A 275 -5.90 3.54 -10.39
CA THR A 275 -5.95 2.87 -11.69
C THR A 275 -4.59 2.74 -12.37
N ASP A 276 -3.52 3.31 -11.79
CA ASP A 276 -2.17 3.18 -12.33
C ASP A 276 -1.63 1.77 -12.17
N CYS A 277 -1.12 1.22 -13.27
CA CYS A 277 -0.37 -0.02 -13.28
C CYS A 277 1.13 0.30 -13.13
N THR A 278 1.77 -0.24 -12.09
CA THR A 278 3.20 -0.02 -11.85
C THR A 278 4.07 -0.47 -13.03
N CYS A 279 3.66 -1.51 -13.72
CA CYS A 279 4.38 -2.03 -14.89
C CYS A 279 4.20 -1.15 -16.14
N CYS A 280 3.06 -0.46 -16.32
CA CYS A 280 2.81 0.43 -17.44
C CYS A 280 3.34 1.84 -17.22
N ASN A 281 3.30 2.33 -15.98
CA ASN A 281 3.73 3.69 -15.65
C ASN A 281 5.22 3.71 -15.30
N GLU A 282 6.04 4.35 -16.15
CA GLU A 282 7.50 4.37 -16.03
C GLU A 282 8.01 5.22 -14.84
N LEU A 283 7.18 6.09 -14.29
CA LEU A 283 7.51 6.88 -13.09
C LEU A 283 7.34 6.07 -11.79
N LEU A 284 6.76 4.86 -11.88
CA LEU A 284 6.63 3.92 -10.77
C LEU A 284 7.68 2.80 -10.87
N GLY A 285 8.15 2.30 -9.74
CA GLY A 285 9.01 1.10 -9.68
C GLY A 285 8.19 -0.15 -10.01
N SER A 286 8.78 -1.08 -10.78
CA SER A 286 8.13 -2.33 -11.15
C SER A 286 9.14 -3.47 -11.25
N ASN A 287 8.96 -4.47 -10.42
CA ASN A 287 9.75 -5.69 -10.51
C ASN A 287 9.59 -6.34 -11.90
N ARG A 288 8.37 -6.46 -12.41
CA ARG A 288 8.06 -7.10 -13.68
C ARG A 288 8.76 -6.40 -14.86
N ARG A 289 8.64 -5.08 -14.96
CA ARG A 289 9.22 -4.29 -16.04
C ARG A 289 10.74 -4.22 -15.93
N GLU A 290 11.25 -3.80 -14.76
CA GLU A 290 12.67 -3.50 -14.60
C GLU A 290 13.53 -4.76 -14.64
N THR A 291 13.02 -5.90 -14.13
CA THR A 291 13.70 -7.21 -14.26
C THR A 291 13.74 -7.67 -15.71
N ALA A 292 12.65 -7.49 -16.47
CA ALA A 292 12.65 -7.84 -17.88
C ALA A 292 13.62 -6.98 -18.70
N ASP A 293 13.62 -5.65 -18.45
CA ASP A 293 14.56 -4.72 -19.09
C ASP A 293 16.03 -5.04 -18.74
N PHE A 294 16.29 -5.47 -17.51
CA PHE A 294 17.61 -5.86 -17.05
C PHE A 294 18.08 -7.16 -17.71
N LEU A 295 17.22 -8.17 -17.80
CA LEU A 295 17.50 -9.46 -18.47
C LEU A 295 17.81 -9.30 -19.96
N LEU A 296 17.13 -8.39 -20.67
CA LEU A 296 17.41 -8.10 -22.07
C LEU A 296 18.85 -7.59 -22.28
N LYS A 297 19.40 -6.88 -21.31
CA LYS A 297 20.78 -6.35 -21.33
C LYS A 297 21.80 -7.32 -20.73
N ASN A 298 21.35 -8.19 -19.82
CA ASN A 298 22.17 -9.12 -19.05
C ASN A 298 21.55 -10.52 -19.06
N PRO A 299 21.64 -11.27 -20.18
CA PRO A 299 20.94 -12.58 -20.31
C PRO A 299 21.37 -13.64 -19.29
N ASN A 300 22.57 -13.50 -18.74
CA ASN A 300 23.16 -14.42 -17.76
C ASN A 300 23.09 -13.91 -16.32
N ALA A 301 22.20 -12.94 -16.03
CA ALA A 301 22.08 -12.37 -14.71
C ALA A 301 21.73 -13.42 -13.64
N THR A 302 22.40 -13.33 -12.52
CA THR A 302 22.17 -14.19 -11.35
C THR A 302 20.86 -13.85 -10.65
N LYS A 303 20.35 -14.76 -9.82
CA LYS A 303 19.16 -14.50 -9.00
C LYS A 303 19.34 -13.33 -8.04
N ASP A 304 20.55 -13.12 -7.52
CA ASP A 304 20.84 -12.00 -6.62
C ASP A 304 20.79 -10.67 -7.35
N GLU A 305 21.37 -10.57 -8.55
CA GLU A 305 21.28 -9.39 -9.40
C GLU A 305 19.83 -9.08 -9.78
N LEU A 306 19.05 -10.09 -10.17
CA LEU A 306 17.64 -9.94 -10.47
C LEU A 306 16.83 -9.49 -9.25
N GLY A 307 17.22 -9.92 -8.05
CA GLY A 307 16.60 -9.47 -6.80
C GLY A 307 16.88 -8.00 -6.45
N LYS A 308 17.84 -7.35 -7.11
CA LYS A 308 18.31 -5.98 -6.81
C LYS A 308 18.11 -4.99 -7.97
N CYS A 309 17.78 -5.46 -9.18
CA CYS A 309 17.75 -4.65 -10.39
C CYS A 309 16.50 -3.76 -10.56
N PHE A 310 15.58 -3.75 -9.62
CA PHE A 310 14.34 -2.98 -9.71
C PHE A 310 14.15 -2.03 -8.54
N THR A 311 13.40 -0.96 -8.80
CA THR A 311 13.08 0.07 -7.82
C THR A 311 11.94 -0.40 -6.91
N VAL A 312 12.20 -0.45 -5.62
CA VAL A 312 11.22 -0.73 -4.57
C VAL A 312 10.70 0.60 -4.02
N GLN A 313 9.39 0.76 -3.93
CA GLN A 313 8.73 1.97 -3.44
C GLN A 313 8.30 1.80 -1.99
N GLY A 314 8.33 2.89 -1.20
CA GLY A 314 7.77 2.94 0.14
C GLY A 314 6.33 3.41 0.09
N ALA A 315 5.40 2.59 0.58
CA ALA A 315 4.00 2.93 0.78
C ALA A 315 3.77 3.24 2.25
N PHE A 316 3.25 4.42 2.58
CA PHE A 316 3.13 4.91 3.94
C PHE A 316 1.77 5.52 4.22
N VAL A 317 1.40 5.54 5.50
CA VAL A 317 0.19 6.22 5.97
C VAL A 317 0.55 7.00 7.24
N CYS A 318 0.06 8.24 7.35
CA CYS A 318 0.35 9.09 8.49
C CYS A 318 -0.66 10.23 8.63
N TYR A 319 -0.74 10.80 9.79
CA TYR A 319 -1.48 12.04 10.00
C TYR A 319 -0.69 13.25 9.51
N ARG A 320 -1.41 14.22 8.94
CA ARG A 320 -0.87 15.56 8.63
C ARG A 320 -1.03 16.43 9.86
N ASP A 321 -0.02 17.21 10.18
CA ASP A 321 -0.20 18.28 11.14
C ASP A 321 -0.98 19.43 10.49
N ASN A 322 -2.24 19.61 10.90
CA ASN A 322 -3.13 20.65 10.36
C ASN A 322 -2.74 22.08 10.81
N SER A 323 -1.72 22.26 11.64
CA SER A 323 -1.21 23.56 12.02
C SER A 323 -0.31 24.22 10.96
N ALA A 324 0.12 23.45 9.94
CA ALA A 324 0.94 23.97 8.83
C ALA A 324 0.08 24.43 7.66
N PRO A 325 0.35 25.61 7.06
CA PRO A 325 -0.33 26.03 5.85
C PRO A 325 -0.05 25.06 4.70
N PRO A 326 -0.99 24.87 3.74
CA PRO A 326 -0.76 24.02 2.57
C PRO A 326 0.48 24.54 1.82
N SER A 327 1.45 23.66 1.59
CA SER A 327 2.61 23.96 0.74
C SER A 327 2.13 24.27 -0.68
N GLN A 328 2.49 25.46 -1.18
CA GLN A 328 2.27 25.89 -2.57
C GLN A 328 3.05 25.02 -3.56
#